data_30796569d88cbaff6fce39d2e50a7f7c
#
_entry.id   30796569d88cbaff6fce39d2e50a7f7c
#
_cell.length_a   1.000
_cell.length_b   1.000
_cell.length_c   1.000
_cell.angle_alpha   90.00
_cell.angle_beta   90.00
_cell.angle_gamma   90.00
#
_symmetry.space_group_name_H-M   'P 1'
#
loop_
_entity.id
_entity.type
_entity.pdbx_description
1 polymer ?
#
loop_
_entity_poly.entity_id
_entity_poly.type
_entity_poly.pdbx_seq_one_letter_code
_entity_poly.pdbx_strand_id
1 'polypeptide(L)' 'MKSTTNLLVEILTRISTYEEQLEELSYDDTTQRANERQIEVLSARIKELTWVAKSLIDFL' A
#
# COMPACT_ATOMS: atom_id res chain seq x y z
N MET A 1 9.96 14.61 -17.06
CA MET A 1 10.36 14.17 -15.72
C MET A 1 9.24 14.47 -14.73
N LYS A 2 8.87 13.51 -13.89
CA LYS A 2 7.80 13.71 -12.91
C LYS A 2 8.32 14.55 -11.74
N SER A 3 7.52 15.47 -11.27
CA SER A 3 7.84 16.22 -10.07
C SER A 3 7.74 15.34 -8.82
N THR A 4 8.36 15.75 -7.73
CA THR A 4 8.27 15.05 -6.45
C THR A 4 6.81 14.94 -5.99
N THR A 5 6.02 16.00 -6.19
CA THR A 5 4.60 16.00 -5.84
C THR A 5 3.83 14.95 -6.64
N ASN A 6 4.07 14.85 -7.95
CA ASN A 6 3.42 13.86 -8.80
C ASN A 6 3.79 12.44 -8.38
N LEU A 7 5.06 12.23 -8.04
CA LEU A 7 5.53 10.94 -7.56
C LEU A 7 4.85 10.55 -6.25
N LEU A 8 4.70 11.52 -5.34
CA LEU A 8 4.02 11.29 -4.07
C LEU A 8 2.56 10.90 -4.28
N VAL A 9 1.85 11.60 -5.16
CA VAL A 9 0.46 11.28 -5.50
C VAL A 9 0.36 9.86 -6.06
N GLU A 10 1.28 9.49 -6.93
CA GLU A 10 1.32 8.15 -7.52
C GLU A 10 1.51 7.07 -6.45
N ILE A 11 2.42 7.29 -5.50
CA ILE A 11 2.67 6.37 -4.40
C ILE A 11 1.44 6.24 -3.50
N LEU A 12 0.81 7.35 -3.15
CA LEU A 12 -0.39 7.34 -2.32
C LEU A 12 -1.55 6.61 -3.00
N THR A 13 -1.67 6.76 -4.31
CA THR A 13 -2.67 6.05 -5.10
C THR A 13 -2.43 4.53 -5.04
N ARG A 14 -1.18 4.11 -5.15
CA ARG A 14 -0.83 2.69 -5.05
C ARG A 14 -1.11 2.12 -3.67
N ILE A 15 -0.81 2.88 -2.63
CA ILE A 15 -1.13 2.47 -1.25
C ILE A 15 -2.63 2.26 -1.11
N SER A 16 -3.43 3.20 -1.60
CA SER A 16 -4.89 3.10 -1.54
C SER A 16 -5.41 1.86 -2.27
N THR A 17 -4.85 1.57 -3.45
CA THR A 17 -5.22 0.38 -4.22
C THR A 17 -4.89 -0.90 -3.46
N TYR A 18 -3.71 -0.97 -2.84
CA TYR A 18 -3.32 -2.14 -2.05
C TYR A 18 -4.17 -2.30 -0.80
N GLU A 19 -4.56 -1.20 -0.17
CA GLU A 19 -5.46 -1.24 0.99
C GLU A 19 -6.83 -1.80 0.61
N GLU A 20 -7.35 -1.42 -0.56
CA GLU A 20 -8.61 -1.97 -1.07
C GLU A 20 -8.49 -3.47 -1.32
N GLN A 21 -7.40 -3.91 -1.94
CA GLN A 21 -7.14 -5.32 -2.17
C GLN A 21 -7.02 -6.09 -0.85
N LEU A 22 -6.35 -5.49 0.12
CA LEU A 22 -6.19 -6.10 1.44
C LEU A 22 -7.53 -6.28 2.13
N GLU A 23 -8.40 -5.29 2.02
CA GLU A 23 -9.75 -5.35 2.58
C GLU A 23 -10.56 -6.49 1.95
N GLU A 24 -10.49 -6.66 0.63
CA GLU A 24 -11.16 -7.75 -0.07
C GLU A 24 -10.63 -9.13 0.36
N LEU A 25 -9.32 -9.24 0.54
CA LEU A 25 -8.68 -10.50 0.93
C LEU A 25 -8.95 -10.87 2.39
N SER A 26 -9.29 -9.90 3.21
CA SER A 26 -9.56 -10.10 4.63
C SER A 26 -11.01 -9.83 5.01
N TYR A 27 -11.93 -10.02 4.07
CA TYR A 27 -13.35 -9.70 4.24
C TYR A 27 -13.98 -10.45 5.41
N ASP A 28 -13.65 -11.74 5.56
CA ASP A 28 -14.12 -12.55 6.70
C ASP A 28 -12.99 -13.49 7.12
N ASP A 29 -13.21 -14.23 8.22
CA ASP A 29 -12.20 -15.13 8.78
C ASP A 29 -11.77 -16.22 7.79
N THR A 30 -12.70 -16.77 7.04
CA THR A 30 -12.43 -17.82 6.06
C THR A 30 -11.59 -17.28 4.91
N THR A 31 -11.98 -16.13 4.37
CA THR A 31 -11.26 -15.46 3.28
C THR A 31 -9.87 -15.05 3.75
N GLN A 32 -9.77 -14.52 4.96
CA GLN A 32 -8.50 -14.10 5.53
C GLN A 32 -7.53 -15.28 5.65
N ARG A 33 -7.99 -16.43 6.13
CA ARG A 33 -7.15 -17.63 6.24
C ARG A 33 -6.70 -18.15 4.88
N ALA A 34 -7.61 -18.14 3.91
CA ALA A 34 -7.29 -18.60 2.56
C ALA A 34 -6.24 -17.72 1.87
N ASN A 35 -6.19 -16.43 2.21
CA ASN A 35 -5.34 -15.45 1.56
C ASN A 35 -4.22 -14.93 2.46
N GLU A 36 -3.91 -15.63 3.53
CA GLU A 36 -2.97 -15.19 4.56
C GLU A 36 -1.63 -14.73 3.98
N ARG A 37 -1.09 -15.49 3.03
CA ARG A 37 0.19 -15.15 2.40
C ARG A 37 0.12 -13.87 1.56
N GLN A 38 -0.97 -13.73 0.80
CA GLN A 38 -1.18 -12.53 -0.02
C GLN A 38 -1.37 -11.29 0.85
N ILE A 39 -2.10 -11.46 1.97
CA ILE A 39 -2.30 -10.39 2.95
C ILE A 39 -0.95 -9.94 3.51
N GLU A 40 -0.09 -10.87 3.84
CA GLU A 40 1.25 -10.58 4.36
C GLU A 40 2.09 -9.80 3.34
N VAL A 41 2.07 -10.22 2.08
CA VAL A 41 2.81 -9.55 1.00
C VAL A 41 2.28 -8.13 0.79
N LEU A 42 0.95 -7.96 0.73
CA LEU A 42 0.35 -6.63 0.54
C LEU A 42 0.64 -5.71 1.72
N SER A 43 0.59 -6.24 2.95
CA SER A 43 0.91 -5.46 4.14
C SER A 43 2.35 -4.97 4.11
N ALA A 44 3.29 -5.81 3.67
CA ALA A 44 4.69 -5.42 3.53
C ALA A 44 4.86 -4.33 2.48
N ARG A 45 4.17 -4.43 1.34
CA ARG A 45 4.23 -3.42 0.28
C ARG A 45 3.67 -2.08 0.74
N ILE A 46 2.56 -2.11 1.45
CA ILE A 46 1.96 -0.89 2.01
C ILE A 46 2.96 -0.22 2.97
N LYS A 47 3.59 -1.00 3.81
CA LYS A 47 4.57 -0.49 4.77
C LYS A 47 5.76 0.17 4.08
N GLU A 48 6.30 -0.46 3.04
CA GLU A 48 7.41 0.09 2.27
C GLU A 48 7.02 1.39 1.57
N LEU A 49 5.87 1.40 0.90
CA LEU A 49 5.39 2.58 0.18
C LEU A 49 5.08 3.73 1.15
N THR A 50 4.56 3.42 2.32
CA THR A 50 4.31 4.43 3.36
C THR A 50 5.62 5.06 3.81
N TRP A 51 6.66 4.26 3.99
CA TRP A 51 7.98 4.77 4.34
C TRP A 51 8.54 5.69 3.24
N VAL A 52 8.40 5.27 1.99
CA VAL A 52 8.85 6.08 0.84
C VAL A 52 8.07 7.40 0.78
N ALA A 53 6.76 7.35 0.98
CA ALA A 53 5.91 8.55 0.98
C ALA A 53 6.34 9.53 2.07
N LYS A 54 6.60 9.03 3.28
CA LYS A 54 7.08 9.87 4.38
C LYS A 54 8.43 10.52 4.05
N SER A 55 9.33 9.76 3.45
CA SER A 55 10.63 10.27 3.04
C SER A 55 10.50 11.38 2.01
N LEU A 56 9.57 11.24 1.05
CA LEU A 56 9.31 12.27 0.05
C LEU A 56 8.71 13.54 0.67
N ILE A 57 7.82 13.37 1.63
CA ILE A 57 7.21 14.50 2.34
C ILE A 57 8.28 15.29 3.10
N ASP A 58 9.19 14.59 3.75
CA ASP A 58 10.31 15.24 4.45
C ASP A 58 11.23 15.99 3.49
N PHE A 59 11.27 15.56 2.24
CA PHE A 59 12.08 16.20 1.20
C PHE A 59 11.41 17.47 0.63
N LEU A 60 10.11 17.56 0.72
CA LEU A 60 9.35 18.71 0.25
C LEU A 60 9.45 19.86 1.27
#